data_e5569d5ba56fbd78cbe669d7fac5bd33
#
_entry.id   e5569d5ba56fbd78cbe669d7fac5bd33
#
_cell.length_a   1.000
_cell.length_b   1.000
_cell.length_c   1.000
_cell.angle_alpha   90.00
_cell.angle_beta   90.00
_cell.angle_gamma   90.00
#
_symmetry.space_group_name_H-M   'P 1'
#
loop_
_entity.id
_entity.type
_entity.pdbx_description
1 polymer ?
#
loop_
_entity_poly.entity_id
_entity_poly.type
_entity_poly.pdbx_seq_one_letter_code
_entity_poly.pdbx_strand_id
1 'polypeptide(L)'
;GDNHGIKIYDVDLEEGRLTEKAEVEITNSSYVTISHNGKFLYSITDFGVECFQIMPDGDLNFVNKASINGMRGCYLSTDYDDKFLFCAGYHDGKITVLRLNRETGAVGEITDEIYHRGLGSVAERSFRPHISCVKMTRDNKYLCAADLGIDYVNVYRLNQERGVLNQVDIIRCDLNSAPRHLKFSEDGKFLYIVGELKNCIDVYTYHEENGLPFFDLIQSIPTTNRYQMQGIAASALNISADGKYILASNAGENSVTLFEIDPEKGTLTRMFCLPISGEYPKDAALFPDNQHLVSLNHESDTMTFFKVDHDMKCIVMNQKEIKIKQANCIIFHLLQD
;
A
#
# COMPACT_ATOMS: atom_id res chain seq x y z
N GLY A 1 13.66 -11.56 -10.30
CA GLY A 1 12.40 -12.23 -10.04
C GLY A 1 11.68 -12.58 -11.33
N ASP A 2 10.97 -13.67 -11.30
CA ASP A 2 10.27 -14.22 -12.47
C ASP A 2 8.83 -13.67 -12.64
N ASN A 3 8.54 -12.51 -12.09
CA ASN A 3 7.24 -11.88 -12.24
C ASN A 3 7.22 -11.09 -13.57
N HIS A 4 6.44 -11.59 -14.54
CA HIS A 4 6.45 -11.10 -15.91
C HIS A 4 5.20 -10.32 -16.31
N GLY A 5 4.29 -10.02 -15.36
CA GLY A 5 3.09 -9.35 -15.80
C GLY A 5 2.15 -8.82 -14.75
N ILE A 6 1.18 -8.10 -15.25
CA ILE A 6 -0.02 -7.70 -14.51
C ILE A 6 -1.15 -8.61 -14.98
N LYS A 7 -1.73 -9.36 -14.05
CA LYS A 7 -2.90 -10.19 -14.33
C LYS A 7 -4.18 -9.44 -14.01
N ILE A 8 -5.13 -9.52 -14.91
CA ILE A 8 -6.43 -8.85 -14.81
C ILE A 8 -7.49 -9.93 -14.61
N TYR A 9 -8.33 -9.73 -13.59
CA TYR A 9 -9.40 -10.66 -13.23
C TYR A 9 -10.74 -9.94 -13.21
N ASP A 10 -11.78 -10.63 -13.70
CA ASP A 10 -13.15 -10.24 -13.42
C ASP A 10 -13.53 -10.69 -12.00
N VAL A 11 -14.30 -9.86 -11.31
CA VAL A 11 -14.71 -10.08 -9.91
C VAL A 11 -16.17 -10.45 -9.86
N ASP A 12 -16.45 -11.63 -9.28
CA ASP A 12 -17.80 -12.03 -8.88
C ASP A 12 -17.97 -11.75 -7.38
N LEU A 13 -18.67 -10.68 -7.05
CA LEU A 13 -18.87 -10.26 -5.65
C LEU A 13 -19.77 -11.22 -4.88
N GLU A 14 -20.77 -11.81 -5.54
CA GLU A 14 -21.71 -12.72 -4.88
C GLU A 14 -21.01 -14.00 -4.40
N GLU A 15 -20.17 -14.58 -5.26
CA GLU A 15 -19.45 -15.82 -4.98
C GLU A 15 -18.06 -15.58 -4.35
N GLY A 16 -17.55 -14.35 -4.40
CA GLY A 16 -16.20 -14.02 -3.93
C GLY A 16 -15.12 -14.67 -4.77
N ARG A 17 -15.30 -14.67 -6.11
CA ARG A 17 -14.40 -15.33 -7.05
C ARG A 17 -13.73 -14.35 -8.01
N LEU A 18 -12.52 -14.73 -8.42
CA LEU A 18 -11.78 -14.07 -9.49
C LEU A 18 -11.67 -15.00 -10.68
N THR A 19 -11.97 -14.48 -11.87
CA THR A 19 -11.79 -15.20 -13.14
C THR A 19 -10.76 -14.46 -13.98
N GLU A 20 -9.69 -15.14 -14.37
CA GLU A 20 -8.63 -14.53 -15.18
C GLU A 20 -9.18 -14.08 -16.52
N LYS A 21 -8.97 -12.82 -16.84
CA LYS A 21 -9.43 -12.17 -18.06
C LYS A 21 -8.30 -11.92 -19.05
N ALA A 22 -7.21 -11.35 -18.59
CA ALA A 22 -6.09 -10.95 -19.42
C ALA A 22 -4.80 -10.88 -18.62
N GLU A 23 -3.68 -10.83 -19.31
CA GLU A 23 -2.36 -10.60 -18.76
C GLU A 23 -1.64 -9.56 -19.63
N VAL A 24 -1.01 -8.59 -18.97
CA VAL A 24 -0.15 -7.61 -19.63
C VAL A 24 1.29 -7.92 -19.27
N GLU A 25 2.10 -8.19 -20.28
CA GLU A 25 3.52 -8.47 -20.08
C GLU A 25 4.27 -7.20 -19.68
N ILE A 26 4.99 -7.27 -18.56
CA ILE A 26 5.76 -6.17 -18.00
C ILE A 26 6.88 -6.74 -17.11
N THR A 27 8.06 -6.13 -17.15
CA THR A 27 9.20 -6.62 -16.36
C THR A 27 9.07 -6.21 -14.89
N ASN A 28 9.12 -7.19 -13.98
CA ASN A 28 9.14 -7.00 -12.53
C ASN A 28 8.12 -5.98 -12.01
N SER A 29 6.85 -6.18 -12.36
CA SER A 29 5.72 -5.40 -11.85
C SER A 29 5.51 -5.73 -10.36
N SER A 30 6.29 -5.08 -9.50
CA SER A 30 6.26 -5.35 -8.06
C SER A 30 5.18 -4.56 -7.31
N TYR A 31 4.69 -3.50 -7.90
CA TYR A 31 3.63 -2.67 -7.32
C TYR A 31 2.89 -1.90 -8.41
N VAL A 32 1.59 -1.77 -8.23
CA VAL A 32 0.72 -0.99 -9.11
C VAL A 32 -0.15 -0.02 -8.31
N THR A 33 -0.50 1.09 -8.93
CA THR A 33 -1.46 2.05 -8.38
C THR A 33 -2.39 2.55 -9.47
N ILE A 34 -3.60 2.93 -9.10
CA ILE A 34 -4.59 3.50 -10.01
C ILE A 34 -4.74 4.98 -9.67
N SER A 35 -4.80 5.83 -10.69
CA SER A 35 -5.06 7.26 -10.53
C SER A 35 -6.39 7.48 -9.80
N HIS A 36 -6.50 8.59 -9.07
CA HIS A 36 -7.73 8.89 -8.31
C HIS A 36 -8.94 9.12 -9.21
N ASN A 37 -8.73 9.57 -10.45
CA ASN A 37 -9.81 9.66 -11.44
C ASN A 37 -10.24 8.31 -12.02
N GLY A 38 -9.55 7.22 -11.68
CA GLY A 38 -9.88 5.86 -12.10
C GLY A 38 -9.56 5.51 -13.55
N LYS A 39 -8.86 6.37 -14.28
CA LYS A 39 -8.62 6.20 -15.73
C LYS A 39 -7.30 5.55 -16.09
N PHE A 40 -6.30 5.62 -15.21
CA PHE A 40 -4.94 5.16 -15.50
C PHE A 40 -4.40 4.27 -14.40
N LEU A 41 -3.59 3.30 -14.82
CA LEU A 41 -2.82 2.43 -13.92
C LEU A 41 -1.33 2.68 -14.16
N TYR A 42 -0.58 2.80 -13.07
CA TYR A 42 0.87 2.96 -13.07
C TYR A 42 1.52 1.75 -12.43
N SER A 43 2.55 1.22 -13.06
CA SER A 43 3.30 0.06 -12.56
C SER A 43 4.78 0.34 -12.47
N ILE A 44 5.40 -0.21 -11.46
CA ILE A 44 6.84 -0.31 -11.37
C ILE A 44 7.34 -1.30 -12.42
N THR A 45 8.48 -1.00 -13.03
CA THR A 45 9.19 -1.87 -13.97
C THR A 45 10.70 -1.79 -13.74
N ASP A 46 11.47 -2.64 -14.40
CA ASP A 46 12.93 -2.56 -14.37
C ASP A 46 13.46 -1.26 -14.98
N PHE A 47 12.74 -0.70 -15.95
CA PHE A 47 13.10 0.59 -16.56
C PHE A 47 12.79 1.79 -15.65
N GLY A 48 11.73 1.71 -14.86
CA GLY A 48 11.24 2.77 -13.99
C GLY A 48 9.76 2.61 -13.72
N VAL A 49 8.93 3.35 -14.42
CA VAL A 49 7.46 3.28 -14.33
C VAL A 49 6.83 3.19 -15.70
N GLU A 50 5.70 2.50 -15.80
CA GLU A 50 4.88 2.43 -17.00
C GLU A 50 3.45 2.86 -16.70
N CYS A 51 2.84 3.56 -17.65
CA CYS A 51 1.46 4.02 -17.59
C CYS A 51 0.60 3.25 -18.59
N PHE A 52 -0.59 2.85 -18.13
CA PHE A 52 -1.62 2.19 -18.93
C PHE A 52 -2.94 2.94 -18.79
N GLN A 53 -3.68 3.06 -19.86
CA GLN A 53 -5.07 3.49 -19.82
C GLN A 53 -5.95 2.29 -19.47
N ILE A 54 -6.87 2.47 -18.53
CA ILE A 54 -7.87 1.47 -18.17
C ILE A 54 -9.03 1.60 -19.14
N MET A 55 -9.28 0.56 -19.93
CA MET A 55 -10.35 0.53 -20.92
C MET A 55 -11.69 0.21 -20.27
N PRO A 56 -12.83 0.53 -20.93
CA PRO A 56 -14.16 0.25 -20.38
C PRO A 56 -14.42 -1.22 -20.04
N ASP A 57 -13.77 -2.15 -20.73
CA ASP A 57 -13.85 -3.59 -20.46
C ASP A 57 -12.86 -4.06 -19.39
N GLY A 58 -12.02 -3.17 -18.84
CA GLY A 58 -11.00 -3.48 -17.84
C GLY A 58 -9.64 -3.84 -18.41
N ASP A 59 -9.48 -3.93 -19.73
CA ASP A 59 -8.17 -4.13 -20.33
C ASP A 59 -7.27 -2.91 -20.15
N LEU A 60 -5.97 -3.13 -20.23
CA LEU A 60 -4.96 -2.09 -20.10
C LEU A 60 -4.29 -1.82 -21.43
N ASN A 61 -4.31 -0.55 -21.86
CA ASN A 61 -3.59 -0.10 -23.05
C ASN A 61 -2.37 0.72 -22.65
N PHE A 62 -1.21 0.34 -23.15
CA PHE A 62 0.05 1.03 -22.89
C PHE A 62 -0.02 2.50 -23.36
N VAL A 63 0.40 3.42 -22.49
CA VAL A 63 0.49 4.85 -22.80
C VAL A 63 1.95 5.24 -23.01
N ASN A 64 2.76 5.13 -21.97
CA ASN A 64 4.19 5.42 -22.03
C ASN A 64 4.94 4.85 -20.84
N LYS A 65 6.26 5.00 -20.88
CA LYS A 65 7.16 4.67 -19.77
C LYS A 65 8.10 5.83 -19.48
N ALA A 66 8.60 5.90 -18.26
CA ALA A 66 9.55 6.91 -17.83
C ALA A 66 10.59 6.32 -16.87
N SER A 67 11.83 6.77 -17.02
CA SER A 67 12.88 6.43 -16.06
C SER A 67 12.69 7.20 -14.77
N ILE A 68 13.00 6.56 -13.64
CA ILE A 68 13.07 7.23 -12.33
C ILE A 68 14.51 7.64 -11.98
N ASN A 69 15.45 7.44 -12.90
CA ASN A 69 16.84 7.82 -12.73
C ASN A 69 17.48 7.22 -11.46
N GLY A 70 17.22 5.96 -11.21
CA GLY A 70 17.69 5.27 -10.02
C GLY A 70 17.36 3.79 -10.01
N MET A 71 17.50 3.17 -8.85
CA MET A 71 17.17 1.75 -8.65
C MET A 71 15.65 1.53 -8.72
N ARG A 72 15.24 0.28 -8.96
CA ARG A 72 13.83 -0.09 -9.04
C ARG A 72 13.06 0.35 -7.79
N GLY A 73 11.91 0.96 -7.99
CA GLY A 73 11.01 1.36 -6.92
C GLY A 73 10.29 0.18 -6.27
N CYS A 74 9.60 0.47 -5.16
CA CYS A 74 8.83 -0.53 -4.43
C CYS A 74 7.38 -0.10 -4.16
N TYR A 75 7.05 1.16 -4.36
CA TYR A 75 5.72 1.70 -4.09
C TYR A 75 5.43 2.89 -4.99
N LEU A 76 4.18 3.03 -5.39
CA LEU A 76 3.68 4.14 -6.20
C LEU A 76 2.41 4.70 -5.59
N SER A 77 2.25 6.01 -5.66
CA SER A 77 0.98 6.69 -5.41
C SER A 77 0.89 7.98 -6.21
N THR A 78 -0.32 8.51 -6.37
CA THR A 78 -0.54 9.83 -6.98
C THR A 78 -1.07 10.80 -5.94
N ASP A 79 -0.91 12.09 -6.20
CA ASP A 79 -1.67 13.10 -5.47
C ASP A 79 -3.16 13.01 -5.87
N TYR A 80 -4.04 13.65 -5.09
CA TYR A 80 -5.49 13.50 -5.30
C TYR A 80 -6.02 14.19 -6.55
N ASP A 81 -5.25 15.10 -7.14
CA ASP A 81 -5.57 15.74 -8.43
C ASP A 81 -4.92 15.05 -9.63
N ASP A 82 -4.19 13.96 -9.42
CA ASP A 82 -3.47 13.20 -10.45
C ASP A 82 -2.50 14.06 -11.28
N LYS A 83 -1.86 15.01 -10.62
CA LYS A 83 -0.84 15.87 -11.24
C LYS A 83 0.56 15.29 -11.14
N PHE A 84 0.81 14.47 -10.13
CA PHE A 84 2.12 13.91 -9.84
C PHE A 84 2.04 12.44 -9.47
N LEU A 85 3.05 11.69 -9.88
CA LEU A 85 3.31 10.31 -9.46
C LEU A 85 4.50 10.31 -8.51
N PHE A 86 4.32 9.67 -7.35
CA PHE A 86 5.36 9.49 -6.36
C PHE A 86 5.86 8.06 -6.38
N CYS A 87 7.17 7.87 -6.46
CA CYS A 87 7.82 6.56 -6.43
C CYS A 87 8.74 6.46 -5.22
N ALA A 88 8.52 5.44 -4.40
CA ALA A 88 9.39 5.14 -3.27
C ALA A 88 10.47 4.15 -3.68
N GLY A 89 11.72 4.42 -3.31
CA GLY A 89 12.87 3.56 -3.54
C GLY A 89 13.35 2.93 -2.24
N TYR A 90 13.18 1.63 -2.11
CA TYR A 90 13.66 0.87 -0.96
C TYR A 90 15.19 0.77 -0.94
N HIS A 91 15.80 0.48 -2.08
CA HIS A 91 17.23 0.20 -2.16
C HIS A 91 18.12 1.45 -2.08
N ASP A 92 17.68 2.55 -2.64
CA ASP A 92 18.44 3.81 -2.69
C ASP A 92 17.93 4.89 -1.71
N GLY A 93 16.86 4.62 -0.97
CA GLY A 93 16.32 5.58 -0.01
C GLY A 93 15.83 6.87 -0.64
N LYS A 94 15.26 6.79 -1.84
CA LYS A 94 14.91 7.94 -2.67
C LYS A 94 13.41 8.06 -2.88
N ILE A 95 12.89 9.29 -2.86
CA ILE A 95 11.57 9.63 -3.38
C ILE A 95 11.76 10.29 -4.73
N THR A 96 11.09 9.79 -5.75
CA THR A 96 11.04 10.42 -7.07
C THR A 96 9.66 10.98 -7.32
N VAL A 97 9.57 12.23 -7.74
CA VAL A 97 8.33 12.89 -8.14
C VAL A 97 8.35 13.11 -9.63
N LEU A 98 7.30 12.62 -10.32
CA LEU A 98 7.15 12.76 -11.77
C LEU A 98 5.85 13.48 -12.08
N ARG A 99 5.90 14.40 -13.06
CA ARG A 99 4.70 15.11 -13.52
C ARG A 99 3.82 14.17 -14.34
N LEU A 100 2.53 14.25 -14.17
CA LEU A 100 1.54 13.51 -14.96
C LEU A 100 0.77 14.44 -15.90
N ASN A 101 0.46 13.96 -17.08
CA ASN A 101 -0.53 14.56 -17.94
C ASN A 101 -1.92 14.07 -17.50
N ARG A 102 -2.77 14.96 -17.04
CA ARG A 102 -4.08 14.60 -16.47
C ARG A 102 -5.06 14.04 -17.51
N GLU A 103 -4.90 14.40 -18.77
CA GLU A 103 -5.79 13.94 -19.86
C GLU A 103 -5.38 12.58 -20.39
N THR A 104 -4.08 12.39 -20.67
CA THR A 104 -3.56 11.16 -21.25
C THR A 104 -3.03 10.16 -20.23
N GLY A 105 -2.79 10.61 -19.00
CA GLY A 105 -2.14 9.82 -17.94
C GLY A 105 -0.63 9.70 -18.11
N ALA A 106 -0.06 10.17 -19.21
CA ALA A 106 1.35 9.98 -19.52
C ALA A 106 2.27 10.50 -18.39
N VAL A 107 3.30 9.74 -18.10
CA VAL A 107 4.34 10.11 -17.13
C VAL A 107 5.33 11.03 -17.81
N GLY A 108 5.50 12.23 -17.27
CA GLY A 108 6.40 13.25 -17.78
C GLY A 108 7.74 13.29 -17.05
N GLU A 109 8.28 14.49 -16.94
CA GLU A 109 9.59 14.73 -16.35
C GLU A 109 9.61 14.52 -14.84
N ILE A 110 10.79 14.20 -14.32
CA ILE A 110 11.07 14.22 -12.88
C ILE A 110 11.08 15.69 -12.42
N THR A 111 10.25 16.01 -11.43
CA THR A 111 10.16 17.36 -10.87
C THR A 111 10.94 17.50 -9.57
N ASP A 112 11.18 16.40 -8.86
CA ASP A 112 11.98 16.39 -7.64
C ASP A 112 12.54 14.98 -7.37
N GLU A 113 13.69 14.95 -6.72
CA GLU A 113 14.34 13.74 -6.22
C GLU A 113 14.86 14.02 -4.81
N ILE A 114 14.40 13.25 -3.82
CA ILE A 114 14.78 13.44 -2.44
C ILE A 114 15.37 12.13 -1.91
N TYR A 115 16.60 12.21 -1.38
CA TYR A 115 17.24 11.11 -0.68
C TYR A 115 17.07 11.27 0.82
N HIS A 116 16.52 10.24 1.48
CA HIS A 116 16.50 10.18 2.93
C HIS A 116 17.92 9.96 3.46
N ARG A 117 18.20 10.55 4.60
CA ARG A 117 19.50 10.44 5.29
C ARG A 117 19.25 10.08 6.74
N GLY A 118 20.17 9.35 7.34
CA GLY A 118 20.12 9.02 8.74
C GLY A 118 20.58 7.61 9.02
N LEU A 119 20.74 7.33 10.29
CA LEU A 119 21.01 6.00 10.83
C LEU A 119 19.82 5.57 11.66
N GLY A 120 19.34 4.36 11.43
CA GLY A 120 18.28 3.78 12.23
C GLY A 120 18.83 3.09 13.47
N SER A 121 18.02 2.19 14.01
CA SER A 121 18.41 1.37 15.16
C SER A 121 19.49 0.33 14.80
N VAL A 122 19.95 -0.44 15.79
CA VAL A 122 21.02 -1.45 15.65
C VAL A 122 20.61 -2.70 14.88
N ALA A 123 19.33 -2.83 14.46
CA ALA A 123 18.87 -3.98 13.68
C ALA A 123 19.47 -3.98 12.28
N GLU A 124 19.75 -5.16 11.74
CA GLU A 124 20.39 -5.33 10.43
C GLU A 124 19.73 -4.55 9.28
N ARG A 125 18.41 -4.34 9.33
CA ARG A 125 17.64 -3.62 8.33
C ARG A 125 17.66 -2.10 8.52
N SER A 126 18.23 -1.60 9.60
CA SER A 126 18.10 -0.20 10.03
C SER A 126 19.42 0.58 9.93
N PHE A 127 20.35 0.13 9.09
CA PHE A 127 21.63 0.84 8.92
C PHE A 127 21.55 2.01 7.95
N ARG A 128 20.53 2.04 7.10
CA ARG A 128 20.39 3.05 6.05
C ARG A 128 18.91 3.27 5.72
N PRO A 129 18.59 4.39 5.06
CA PRO A 129 17.22 4.65 4.61
C PRO A 129 16.70 3.60 3.63
N HIS A 130 15.44 3.19 3.87
CA HIS A 130 14.64 2.31 3.02
C HIS A 130 13.22 2.83 2.97
N ILE A 131 12.91 3.64 1.96
CA ILE A 131 11.56 4.18 1.82
C ILE A 131 10.64 3.09 1.27
N SER A 132 9.57 2.79 2.00
CA SER A 132 8.65 1.70 1.69
C SER A 132 7.28 2.15 1.23
N CYS A 133 6.87 3.37 1.55
CA CYS A 133 5.54 3.90 1.23
C CYS A 133 5.56 5.42 1.17
N VAL A 134 4.89 5.98 0.18
CA VAL A 134 4.69 7.42 0.02
C VAL A 134 3.23 7.68 -0.25
N LYS A 135 2.58 8.51 0.58
CA LYS A 135 1.14 8.76 0.48
C LYS A 135 0.78 10.18 0.87
N MET A 136 -0.06 10.82 0.05
CA MET A 136 -0.57 12.16 0.36
C MET A 136 -1.63 12.12 1.47
N THR A 137 -1.66 13.17 2.29
CA THR A 137 -2.82 13.47 3.13
C THR A 137 -4.04 13.75 2.25
N ARG A 138 -5.25 13.45 2.77
CA ARG A 138 -6.51 13.58 2.00
C ARG A 138 -6.80 15.02 1.54
N ASP A 139 -6.30 16.00 2.26
CA ASP A 139 -6.40 17.41 1.87
C ASP A 139 -5.42 17.82 0.75
N ASN A 140 -4.63 16.86 0.25
CA ASN A 140 -3.68 17.00 -0.85
C ASN A 140 -2.54 18.00 -0.57
N LYS A 141 -2.20 18.21 0.70
CA LYS A 141 -1.18 19.20 1.08
C LYS A 141 0.18 18.60 1.40
N TYR A 142 0.21 17.41 2.02
CA TYR A 142 1.43 16.81 2.53
C TYR A 142 1.63 15.38 2.03
N LEU A 143 2.88 15.06 1.67
CA LEU A 143 3.30 13.69 1.38
C LEU A 143 3.97 13.09 2.61
N CYS A 144 3.45 11.96 3.07
CA CYS A 144 4.04 11.17 4.15
C CYS A 144 4.85 10.03 3.55
N ALA A 145 6.12 9.94 3.92
CA ALA A 145 7.06 8.93 3.43
C ALA A 145 7.56 8.07 4.58
N ALA A 146 7.09 6.82 4.61
CA ALA A 146 7.54 5.84 5.60
C ALA A 146 8.92 5.31 5.24
N ASP A 147 9.83 5.37 6.19
CA ASP A 147 11.17 4.85 6.04
C ASP A 147 11.44 3.78 7.10
N LEU A 148 11.38 2.52 6.70
CA LEU A 148 11.55 1.40 7.62
C LEU A 148 13.01 1.22 8.07
N GLY A 149 13.96 1.83 7.36
CA GLY A 149 15.37 1.74 7.69
C GLY A 149 15.78 2.69 8.82
N ILE A 150 15.10 3.82 8.96
CA ILE A 150 15.40 4.85 9.98
C ILE A 150 14.28 5.08 11.00
N ASP A 151 13.22 4.30 10.95
CA ASP A 151 12.08 4.33 11.88
C ASP A 151 11.34 5.69 11.92
N TYR A 152 11.28 6.39 10.78
CA TYR A 152 10.60 7.67 10.65
C TYR A 152 9.54 7.64 9.55
N VAL A 153 8.56 8.52 9.71
CA VAL A 153 7.73 8.97 8.60
C VAL A 153 8.03 10.45 8.38
N ASN A 154 8.72 10.76 7.29
CA ASN A 154 9.00 12.13 6.90
C ASN A 154 7.77 12.75 6.25
N VAL A 155 7.48 14.00 6.59
CA VAL A 155 6.31 14.74 6.08
C VAL A 155 6.80 15.93 5.26
N TYR A 156 6.36 15.99 4.00
CA TYR A 156 6.75 16.99 3.04
C TYR A 156 5.54 17.82 2.60
N ARG A 157 5.69 19.12 2.51
CA ARG A 157 4.71 19.95 1.79
C ARG A 157 4.92 19.80 0.30
N LEU A 158 3.85 19.51 -0.43
CA LEU A 158 3.88 19.43 -1.89
C LEU A 158 3.57 20.81 -2.49
N ASN A 159 4.50 21.31 -3.32
CA ASN A 159 4.19 22.44 -4.19
C ASN A 159 3.40 21.92 -5.39
N GLN A 160 2.13 22.30 -5.47
CA GLN A 160 1.16 21.78 -6.47
C GLN A 160 1.47 22.22 -7.90
N GLU A 161 2.24 23.27 -8.09
CA GLU A 161 2.60 23.77 -9.43
C GLU A 161 3.91 23.19 -9.91
N ARG A 162 4.91 23.14 -9.04
CA ARG A 162 6.27 22.76 -9.38
C ARG A 162 6.58 21.29 -9.16
N GLY A 163 5.78 20.57 -8.37
CA GLY A 163 6.04 19.19 -8.02
C GLY A 163 7.29 19.02 -7.16
N VAL A 164 7.54 19.98 -6.26
CA VAL A 164 8.70 19.98 -5.37
C VAL A 164 8.22 19.74 -3.94
N LEU A 165 8.99 18.92 -3.21
CA LEU A 165 8.71 18.55 -1.83
C LEU A 165 9.62 19.32 -0.88
N ASN A 166 9.04 19.91 0.18
CA ASN A 166 9.78 20.56 1.27
C ASN A 166 9.42 19.91 2.59
N GLN A 167 10.41 19.38 3.29
CA GLN A 167 10.19 18.74 4.57
C GLN A 167 9.68 19.74 5.61
N VAL A 168 8.59 19.39 6.30
CA VAL A 168 7.95 20.25 7.31
C VAL A 168 7.80 19.57 8.66
N ASP A 169 7.87 18.23 8.70
CA ASP A 169 7.70 17.46 9.94
C ASP A 169 8.32 16.08 9.83
N ILE A 170 8.48 15.42 10.97
CA ILE A 170 8.90 14.03 11.09
C ILE A 170 8.01 13.37 12.15
N ILE A 171 7.36 12.27 11.79
CA ILE A 171 6.73 11.37 12.75
C ILE A 171 7.78 10.35 13.17
N ARG A 172 8.19 10.41 14.44
CA ARG A 172 9.17 9.49 15.01
C ARG A 172 8.47 8.25 15.53
N CYS A 173 8.68 7.12 14.85
CA CYS A 173 8.17 5.83 15.29
C CYS A 173 9.11 5.22 16.33
N ASP A 174 8.63 4.22 17.07
CA ASP A 174 9.49 3.51 18.02
C ASP A 174 10.69 2.90 17.31
N LEU A 175 11.83 2.84 17.99
CA LEU A 175 13.02 2.18 17.47
C LEU A 175 12.71 0.71 17.16
N ASN A 176 13.21 0.23 16.04
CA ASN A 176 12.93 -1.12 15.51
C ASN A 176 11.46 -1.37 15.13
N SER A 177 10.63 -0.34 14.98
CA SER A 177 9.27 -0.51 14.49
C SER A 177 9.23 -0.85 13.01
N ALA A 178 10.14 -0.28 12.23
CA ALA A 178 10.23 -0.40 10.78
C ALA A 178 8.88 -0.06 10.10
N PRO A 179 8.47 1.24 10.08
CA PRO A 179 7.22 1.64 9.47
C PRO A 179 7.22 1.29 7.98
N ARG A 180 6.26 0.47 7.56
CA ARG A 180 6.24 -0.12 6.21
C ARG A 180 5.17 0.47 5.32
N HIS A 181 3.93 0.51 5.77
CA HIS A 181 2.78 1.01 5.01
C HIS A 181 1.99 2.03 5.80
N LEU A 182 1.43 2.98 5.05
CA LEU A 182 0.57 4.05 5.56
C LEU A 182 -0.77 3.99 4.87
N LYS A 183 -1.85 4.23 5.64
CA LYS A 183 -3.18 4.47 5.09
C LYS A 183 -3.85 5.59 5.86
N PHE A 184 -4.56 6.47 5.15
CA PHE A 184 -5.42 7.46 5.77
C PHE A 184 -6.86 6.97 5.79
N SER A 185 -7.60 7.32 6.83
CA SER A 185 -9.04 7.10 6.86
C SER A 185 -9.72 7.84 5.70
N GLU A 186 -10.93 7.41 5.35
CA GLU A 186 -11.68 8.00 4.24
C GLU A 186 -11.94 9.51 4.43
N ASP A 187 -12.23 9.93 5.68
CA ASP A 187 -12.42 11.34 6.02
C ASP A 187 -11.11 12.13 6.17
N GLY A 188 -9.96 11.47 6.09
CA GLY A 188 -8.63 12.08 6.18
C GLY A 188 -8.19 12.47 7.59
N LYS A 189 -8.97 12.18 8.62
CA LYS A 189 -8.66 12.61 10.00
C LYS A 189 -7.70 11.69 10.73
N PHE A 190 -7.50 10.47 10.25
CA PHE A 190 -6.68 9.47 10.92
C PHE A 190 -5.66 8.87 9.98
N LEU A 191 -4.47 8.63 10.52
CA LEU A 191 -3.37 7.95 9.84
C LEU A 191 -3.09 6.63 10.54
N TYR A 192 -2.99 5.56 9.76
CA TYR A 192 -2.66 4.21 10.22
C TYR A 192 -1.28 3.84 9.67
N ILE A 193 -0.36 3.47 10.57
CA ILE A 193 1.00 3.05 10.22
C ILE A 193 1.21 1.64 10.74
N VAL A 194 1.54 0.69 9.85
CA VAL A 194 1.94 -0.65 10.26
C VAL A 194 3.45 -0.76 10.33
N GLY A 195 3.95 -1.24 11.45
CA GLY A 195 5.38 -1.52 11.64
C GLY A 195 5.70 -2.97 11.30
N GLU A 196 6.62 -3.18 10.34
CA GLU A 196 7.03 -4.52 9.90
C GLU A 196 7.62 -5.35 11.04
N LEU A 197 8.45 -4.76 11.88
CA LEU A 197 9.13 -5.44 12.99
C LEU A 197 8.35 -5.34 14.31
N LYS A 198 7.68 -4.22 14.53
CA LYS A 198 6.85 -4.01 15.73
C LYS A 198 5.59 -4.86 15.72
N ASN A 199 5.08 -5.21 14.54
CA ASN A 199 3.83 -5.98 14.36
C ASN A 199 2.64 -5.32 15.07
N CYS A 200 2.55 -4.01 14.95
CA CYS A 200 1.46 -3.19 15.46
C CYS A 200 0.99 -2.21 14.40
N ILE A 201 -0.26 -1.78 14.53
CA ILE A 201 -0.77 -0.60 13.83
C ILE A 201 -0.79 0.53 14.85
N ASP A 202 -0.08 1.61 14.51
CA ASP A 202 -0.14 2.86 15.25
C ASP A 202 -1.16 3.78 14.59
N VAL A 203 -2.07 4.34 15.38
CA VAL A 203 -3.13 5.22 14.92
C VAL A 203 -2.82 6.63 15.38
N TYR A 204 -2.79 7.56 14.42
CA TYR A 204 -2.57 8.99 14.67
C TYR A 204 -3.80 9.79 14.24
N THR A 205 -4.13 10.82 15.00
CA THR A 205 -4.98 11.89 14.48
C THR A 205 -4.19 12.77 13.55
N TYR A 206 -4.85 13.33 12.55
CA TYR A 206 -4.26 14.30 11.64
C TYR A 206 -5.16 15.53 11.51
N HIS A 207 -4.57 16.71 11.61
CA HIS A 207 -5.17 17.97 11.22
C HIS A 207 -4.11 18.95 10.74
N GLU A 208 -4.54 19.94 10.01
CA GLU A 208 -3.69 21.06 9.60
C GLU A 208 -4.14 22.31 10.32
N GLU A 209 -3.17 23.08 10.81
CA GLU A 209 -3.41 24.33 11.50
C GLU A 209 -2.31 25.34 11.12
N ASN A 210 -2.72 26.52 10.66
CA ASN A 210 -1.79 27.60 10.27
C ASN A 210 -0.73 27.18 9.25
N GLY A 211 -1.10 26.31 8.30
CA GLY A 211 -0.22 25.83 7.26
C GLY A 211 0.79 24.76 7.71
N LEU A 212 0.58 24.15 8.87
CA LEU A 212 1.42 23.06 9.40
C LEU A 212 0.59 21.81 9.70
N PRO A 213 1.16 20.62 9.44
CA PRO A 213 0.50 19.36 9.78
C PRO A 213 0.73 19.02 11.25
N PHE A 214 -0.27 18.40 11.88
CA PHE A 214 -0.18 17.89 13.25
C PHE A 214 -0.63 16.42 13.29
N PHE A 215 0.21 15.58 13.87
CA PHE A 215 -0.05 14.15 14.04
C PHE A 215 0.12 13.78 15.51
N ASP A 216 -0.94 13.22 16.11
CA ASP A 216 -0.92 12.80 17.51
C ASP A 216 -1.26 11.32 17.62
N LEU A 217 -0.39 10.55 18.30
CA LEU A 217 -0.60 9.12 18.53
C LEU A 217 -1.75 8.91 19.53
N ILE A 218 -2.75 8.12 19.13
CA ILE A 218 -3.92 7.82 19.98
C ILE A 218 -4.07 6.35 20.31
N GLN A 219 -3.47 5.44 19.52
CA GLN A 219 -3.58 4.01 19.76
C GLN A 219 -2.39 3.28 19.15
N SER A 220 -1.98 2.20 19.77
CA SER A 220 -1.11 1.19 19.20
C SER A 220 -1.73 -0.19 19.47
N ILE A 221 -2.00 -0.98 18.42
CA ILE A 221 -2.68 -2.27 18.52
C ILE A 221 -1.92 -3.35 17.77
N PRO A 222 -1.67 -4.54 18.42
CA PRO A 222 -0.96 -5.64 17.77
C PRO A 222 -1.71 -6.21 16.56
N THR A 223 -0.94 -6.62 15.53
CA THR A 223 -1.46 -7.32 14.34
C THR A 223 -1.38 -8.84 14.48
N THR A 224 -0.70 -9.36 15.49
CA THR A 224 -0.45 -10.79 15.68
C THR A 224 -0.93 -11.26 17.05
N ASN A 225 -1.18 -12.57 17.18
CA ASN A 225 -1.55 -13.21 18.45
C ASN A 225 -0.33 -13.63 19.28
N ARG A 226 0.88 -13.62 18.73
CA ARG A 226 2.06 -14.14 19.39
C ARG A 226 2.77 -13.09 20.22
N TYR A 227 3.10 -13.43 21.46
CA TYR A 227 3.91 -12.59 22.35
C TYR A 227 5.38 -12.50 21.90
N GLN A 228 5.89 -13.55 21.27
CA GLN A 228 7.24 -13.57 20.71
C GLN A 228 7.15 -13.31 19.21
N MET A 229 7.67 -12.17 18.80
CA MET A 229 7.53 -11.68 17.41
C MET A 229 8.71 -12.04 16.51
N GLN A 230 9.60 -12.94 16.94
CA GLN A 230 10.70 -13.40 16.10
C GLN A 230 10.17 -14.18 14.90
N GLY A 231 10.62 -13.83 13.69
CA GLY A 231 10.23 -14.46 12.46
C GLY A 231 8.84 -14.05 11.95
N ILE A 232 8.19 -13.06 12.57
CA ILE A 232 6.92 -12.50 12.10
C ILE A 232 7.17 -11.09 11.61
N ALA A 233 6.66 -10.76 10.42
CA ALA A 233 6.77 -9.45 9.83
C ALA A 233 5.42 -9.02 9.26
N ALA A 234 4.90 -7.86 9.69
CA ALA A 234 3.74 -7.26 9.08
C ALA A 234 4.06 -6.91 7.62
N SER A 235 3.21 -7.30 6.68
CA SER A 235 3.51 -7.21 5.26
C SER A 235 2.59 -6.28 4.47
N ALA A 236 1.30 -6.24 4.77
CA ALA A 236 0.33 -5.41 4.08
C ALA A 236 -0.60 -4.68 5.04
N LEU A 237 -1.15 -3.58 4.58
CA LEU A 237 -2.15 -2.79 5.27
C LEU A 237 -3.12 -2.21 4.24
N ASN A 238 -4.38 -2.63 4.29
CA ASN A 238 -5.41 -2.17 3.36
C ASN A 238 -6.68 -1.76 4.09
N ILE A 239 -7.29 -0.66 3.65
CA ILE A 239 -8.59 -0.21 4.13
C ILE A 239 -9.67 -0.71 3.17
N SER A 240 -10.81 -1.15 3.70
CA SER A 240 -11.96 -1.56 2.89
C SER A 240 -12.48 -0.39 2.03
N ALA A 241 -13.17 -0.73 0.93
CA ALA A 241 -13.69 0.27 0.00
C ALA A 241 -14.62 1.30 0.64
N ASP A 242 -15.38 0.91 1.67
CA ASP A 242 -16.27 1.80 2.41
C ASP A 242 -15.63 2.49 3.63
N GLY A 243 -14.35 2.22 3.89
CA GLY A 243 -13.62 2.82 5.01
C GLY A 243 -13.96 2.27 6.39
N LYS A 244 -14.71 1.17 6.50
CA LYS A 244 -15.16 0.62 7.79
C LYS A 244 -14.17 -0.34 8.43
N TYR A 245 -13.30 -0.97 7.64
CA TYR A 245 -12.39 -2.00 8.11
C TYR A 245 -10.97 -1.74 7.63
N ILE A 246 -10.00 -2.20 8.41
CA ILE A 246 -8.61 -2.25 8.01
C ILE A 246 -8.08 -3.67 8.19
N LEU A 247 -7.32 -4.14 7.21
CA LEU A 247 -6.76 -5.48 7.15
C LEU A 247 -5.25 -5.41 7.14
N ALA A 248 -4.61 -6.18 8.01
CA ALA A 248 -3.17 -6.36 8.01
C ALA A 248 -2.83 -7.82 7.75
N SER A 249 -1.71 -8.08 7.07
CA SER A 249 -1.18 -9.43 6.90
C SER A 249 0.14 -9.59 7.63
N ASN A 250 0.40 -10.82 8.12
CA ASN A 250 1.57 -11.16 8.92
C ASN A 250 2.31 -12.33 8.25
N ALA A 251 3.47 -12.03 7.65
CA ALA A 251 4.38 -13.05 7.15
C ALA A 251 5.02 -13.80 8.32
N GLY A 252 5.35 -15.06 8.14
CA GLY A 252 5.89 -15.91 9.20
C GLY A 252 4.81 -16.59 10.04
N GLU A 253 3.89 -15.85 10.62
CA GLU A 253 2.65 -16.39 11.21
C GLU A 253 1.69 -16.87 10.13
N ASN A 254 1.77 -16.29 8.95
CA ASN A 254 0.92 -16.60 7.79
C ASN A 254 -0.57 -16.41 8.10
N SER A 255 -0.85 -15.23 8.63
CA SER A 255 -2.19 -14.84 9.09
C SER A 255 -2.60 -13.48 8.54
N VAL A 256 -3.90 -13.20 8.64
CA VAL A 256 -4.46 -11.87 8.43
C VAL A 256 -5.21 -11.45 9.68
N THR A 257 -5.19 -10.16 9.93
CA THR A 257 -5.88 -9.56 11.07
C THR A 257 -6.82 -8.48 10.58
N LEU A 258 -8.10 -8.62 10.87
CA LEU A 258 -9.13 -7.66 10.51
C LEU A 258 -9.51 -6.83 11.73
N PHE A 259 -9.59 -5.51 11.51
CA PHE A 259 -10.01 -4.54 12.51
C PHE A 259 -11.20 -3.76 11.99
N GLU A 260 -12.12 -3.46 12.91
CA GLU A 260 -13.18 -2.48 12.68
C GLU A 260 -12.68 -1.08 13.06
N ILE A 261 -12.97 -0.09 12.23
CA ILE A 261 -12.61 1.31 12.44
C ILE A 261 -13.78 2.03 13.11
N ASP A 262 -13.54 2.66 14.26
CA ASP A 262 -14.52 3.57 14.85
C ASP A 262 -14.65 4.81 13.95
N PRO A 263 -15.85 5.11 13.44
CA PRO A 263 -16.04 6.18 12.46
C PRO A 263 -15.80 7.59 13.02
N GLU A 264 -15.90 7.79 14.32
CA GLU A 264 -15.68 9.09 14.97
C GLU A 264 -14.27 9.22 15.56
N LYS A 265 -13.80 8.17 16.23
CA LYS A 265 -12.54 8.20 16.96
C LYS A 265 -11.35 7.72 16.13
N GLY A 266 -11.61 6.99 15.02
CA GLY A 266 -10.58 6.39 14.18
C GLY A 266 -9.84 5.21 14.82
N THR A 267 -10.15 4.85 16.06
CA THR A 267 -9.53 3.75 16.78
C THR A 267 -9.96 2.40 16.21
N LEU A 268 -9.15 1.38 16.45
CA LEU A 268 -9.32 0.04 15.90
C LEU A 268 -9.79 -0.93 16.97
N THR A 269 -10.72 -1.81 16.61
CA THR A 269 -11.12 -2.97 17.41
C THR A 269 -10.86 -4.23 16.58
N ARG A 270 -10.06 -5.15 17.12
CA ARG A 270 -9.74 -6.41 16.43
C ARG A 270 -10.99 -7.28 16.32
N MET A 271 -11.26 -7.78 15.12
CA MET A 271 -12.28 -8.78 14.88
C MET A 271 -11.70 -10.19 14.95
N PHE A 272 -10.58 -10.45 14.25
CA PHE A 272 -9.89 -11.74 14.27
C PHE A 272 -8.45 -11.61 13.79
N CYS A 273 -7.64 -12.62 14.12
CA CYS A 273 -6.34 -12.90 13.54
C CYS A 273 -6.29 -14.40 13.22
N LEU A 274 -6.34 -14.75 11.93
CA LEU A 274 -6.55 -16.13 11.49
C LEU A 274 -5.59 -16.52 10.33
N PRO A 275 -5.23 -17.81 10.25
CA PRO A 275 -4.40 -18.32 9.15
C PRO A 275 -5.03 -18.13 7.78
N ILE A 276 -4.19 -17.96 6.74
CA ILE A 276 -4.62 -17.75 5.35
C ILE A 276 -4.37 -18.95 4.43
N SER A 277 -3.99 -20.10 4.96
CA SER A 277 -3.76 -21.32 4.19
C SER A 277 -2.74 -21.14 3.05
N GLY A 278 -1.62 -20.55 3.36
CA GLY A 278 -0.51 -20.29 2.43
C GLY A 278 0.69 -19.74 3.20
N GLU A 279 1.74 -19.39 2.47
CA GLU A 279 2.98 -18.89 3.06
C GLU A 279 3.33 -17.50 2.53
N TYR A 280 3.70 -16.63 3.44
CA TYR A 280 4.08 -15.25 3.21
C TYR A 280 2.97 -14.44 2.52
N PRO A 281 1.92 -14.04 3.25
CA PRO A 281 0.86 -13.19 2.71
C PRO A 281 1.40 -11.79 2.46
N LYS A 282 1.95 -11.55 1.29
CA LYS A 282 2.58 -10.29 0.92
C LYS A 282 1.58 -9.18 0.71
N ASP A 283 0.38 -9.51 0.26
CA ASP A 283 -0.75 -8.61 0.20
C ASP A 283 -2.04 -9.38 0.52
N ALA A 284 -3.02 -8.69 1.05
CA ALA A 284 -4.33 -9.21 1.36
C ALA A 284 -5.35 -8.07 1.30
N ALA A 285 -6.54 -8.36 0.82
CA ALA A 285 -7.58 -7.35 0.69
C ALA A 285 -8.98 -7.94 0.89
N LEU A 286 -9.88 -7.12 1.43
CA LEU A 286 -11.30 -7.38 1.35
C LEU A 286 -11.80 -7.10 -0.07
N PHE A 287 -12.73 -7.93 -0.55
CA PHE A 287 -13.51 -7.59 -1.73
C PHE A 287 -14.35 -6.34 -1.43
N PRO A 288 -14.74 -5.58 -2.46
CA PRO A 288 -15.53 -4.34 -2.24
C PRO A 288 -16.82 -4.50 -1.46
N ASP A 289 -17.37 -5.71 -1.39
CA ASP A 289 -18.60 -6.02 -0.61
C ASP A 289 -18.35 -6.27 0.88
N ASN A 290 -17.07 -6.32 1.32
CA ASN A 290 -16.64 -6.69 2.69
C ASN A 290 -17.04 -8.12 3.13
N GLN A 291 -17.56 -8.95 2.22
CA GLN A 291 -18.01 -10.32 2.54
C GLN A 291 -16.98 -11.39 2.19
N HIS A 292 -15.96 -11.01 1.43
CA HIS A 292 -14.93 -11.91 0.94
C HIS A 292 -13.54 -11.30 1.11
N LEU A 293 -12.56 -12.17 1.24
CA LEU A 293 -11.17 -11.80 1.46
C LEU A 293 -10.26 -12.64 0.55
N VAL A 294 -9.24 -12.02 0.00
CA VAL A 294 -8.18 -12.69 -0.76
C VAL A 294 -6.83 -12.41 -0.12
N SER A 295 -5.98 -13.44 -0.08
CA SER A 295 -4.58 -13.33 0.35
C SER A 295 -3.66 -13.77 -0.79
N LEU A 296 -2.64 -12.94 -1.08
CA LEU A 296 -1.57 -13.25 -2.02
C LEU A 296 -0.40 -13.86 -1.27
N ASN A 297 -0.18 -15.15 -1.46
CA ASN A 297 0.80 -15.93 -0.71
C ASN A 297 2.06 -16.11 -1.54
N HIS A 298 3.01 -15.20 -1.35
CA HIS A 298 4.19 -15.04 -2.21
C HIS A 298 5.09 -16.30 -2.23
N GLU A 299 5.32 -16.93 -1.07
CA GLU A 299 6.23 -18.07 -0.98
C GLU A 299 5.58 -19.41 -1.39
N SER A 300 4.27 -19.51 -1.29
CA SER A 300 3.54 -20.71 -1.74
C SER A 300 2.94 -20.59 -3.14
N ASP A 301 3.16 -19.47 -3.83
CA ASP A 301 2.69 -19.22 -5.19
C ASP A 301 1.17 -19.43 -5.35
N THR A 302 0.40 -18.93 -4.40
CA THR A 302 -1.06 -19.08 -4.40
C THR A 302 -1.78 -17.80 -4.04
N MET A 303 -3.03 -17.70 -4.51
CA MET A 303 -4.07 -16.85 -3.90
C MET A 303 -5.05 -17.77 -3.17
N THR A 304 -5.37 -17.40 -1.94
CA THR A 304 -6.39 -18.10 -1.15
C THR A 304 -7.57 -17.17 -0.90
N PHE A 305 -8.78 -17.76 -0.84
CA PHE A 305 -10.03 -17.02 -0.83
C PHE A 305 -10.90 -17.44 0.35
N PHE A 306 -11.54 -16.49 0.98
CA PHE A 306 -12.33 -16.71 2.18
C PHE A 306 -13.63 -15.93 2.14
N LYS A 307 -14.67 -16.52 2.70
CA LYS A 307 -15.87 -15.79 3.11
C LYS A 307 -15.62 -15.24 4.51
N VAL A 308 -15.98 -13.98 4.73
CA VAL A 308 -15.88 -13.31 6.03
C VAL A 308 -17.22 -13.45 6.74
N ASP A 309 -17.20 -14.04 7.94
CA ASP A 309 -18.35 -14.09 8.83
C ASP A 309 -18.19 -12.99 9.88
N HIS A 310 -18.91 -11.90 9.72
CA HIS A 310 -18.84 -10.75 10.61
C HIS A 310 -19.45 -11.01 11.97
N ASP A 311 -20.43 -11.89 12.06
CA ASP A 311 -21.09 -12.24 13.32
C ASP A 311 -20.25 -13.15 14.17
N MET A 312 -19.68 -14.20 13.57
CA MET A 312 -18.79 -15.14 14.25
C MET A 312 -17.35 -14.65 14.33
N LYS A 313 -17.03 -13.54 13.66
CA LYS A 313 -15.69 -12.95 13.59
C LYS A 313 -14.63 -13.96 13.16
N CYS A 314 -14.87 -14.59 12.04
CA CYS A 314 -13.96 -15.58 11.46
C CYS A 314 -14.00 -15.54 9.93
N ILE A 315 -13.10 -16.30 9.32
CA ILE A 315 -13.06 -16.52 7.89
C ILE A 315 -13.16 -18.01 7.60
N VAL A 316 -13.82 -18.34 6.50
CA VAL A 316 -13.96 -19.74 6.03
C VAL A 316 -13.54 -19.78 4.58
N MET A 317 -12.64 -20.71 4.25
CA MET A 317 -12.24 -20.92 2.86
C MET A 317 -13.45 -21.27 2.01
N ASN A 318 -13.70 -20.52 0.92
CA ASN A 318 -14.90 -20.64 0.11
C ASN A 318 -14.66 -21.23 -1.28
N GLN A 319 -13.40 -21.41 -1.67
CA GLN A 319 -13.05 -22.01 -2.96
C GLN A 319 -11.62 -22.53 -2.96
N LYS A 320 -11.29 -23.29 -4.01
CA LYS A 320 -9.93 -23.78 -4.23
C LYS A 320 -8.98 -22.61 -4.51
N GLU A 321 -7.74 -22.71 -4.03
CA GLU A 321 -6.69 -21.76 -4.31
C GLU A 321 -6.44 -21.59 -5.80
N ILE A 322 -6.05 -20.39 -6.21
CA ILE A 322 -5.55 -20.11 -7.55
C ILE A 322 -4.03 -20.04 -7.48
N LYS A 323 -3.36 -20.73 -8.39
CA LYS A 323 -1.90 -20.65 -8.49
C LYS A 323 -1.51 -19.36 -9.20
N ILE A 324 -0.61 -18.61 -8.57
CA ILE A 324 -0.03 -17.41 -9.13
C ILE A 324 1.40 -17.25 -8.61
N LYS A 325 2.35 -17.08 -9.50
CA LYS A 325 3.76 -17.06 -9.13
C LYS A 325 4.14 -15.71 -8.51
N GLN A 326 4.62 -15.74 -7.25
CA GLN A 326 5.22 -14.60 -6.55
C GLN A 326 4.43 -13.30 -6.66
N ALA A 327 3.12 -13.35 -6.48
CA ALA A 327 2.26 -12.18 -6.52
C ALA A 327 2.60 -11.20 -5.39
N ASN A 328 2.63 -9.91 -5.71
CA ASN A 328 3.10 -8.86 -4.81
C ASN A 328 2.01 -7.89 -4.35
N CYS A 329 1.05 -7.59 -5.20
CA CYS A 329 0.09 -6.51 -4.98
C CYS A 329 -1.24 -6.84 -5.66
N ILE A 330 -2.34 -6.55 -4.98
CA ILE A 330 -3.70 -6.66 -5.54
C ILE A 330 -4.46 -5.36 -5.34
N ILE A 331 -5.14 -4.91 -6.39
CA ILE A 331 -6.02 -3.73 -6.35
C ILE A 331 -7.37 -4.11 -6.95
N PHE A 332 -8.43 -3.82 -6.23
CA PHE A 332 -9.79 -3.84 -6.76
C PHE A 332 -10.12 -2.49 -7.39
N HIS A 333 -10.79 -2.51 -8.52
CA HIS A 333 -11.20 -1.30 -9.22
C HIS A 333 -12.60 -1.45 -9.80
N LEU A 334 -13.45 -0.45 -9.55
CA LEU A 334 -14.77 -0.36 -10.17
C LEU A 334 -14.63 0.36 -11.50
N LEU A 335 -15.00 -0.33 -12.59
CA LEU A 335 -14.96 0.27 -13.91
C LEU A 335 -15.98 1.40 -14.01
N GLN A 336 -15.56 2.48 -14.64
CA GLN A 336 -16.43 3.63 -14.93
C GLN A 336 -17.15 3.41 -16.25
N ASP A 337 -18.43 3.78 -16.33
CA ASP A 337 -19.26 3.73 -17.54
C ASP A 337 -18.79 4.75 -18.59
#